data_347292251fa0d016e0bc7d332d3ba497
#
_entry.id   347292251fa0d016e0bc7d332d3ba497
#
_cell.length_a   1.000
_cell.length_b   1.000
_cell.length_c   1.000
_cell.angle_alpha   90.00
_cell.angle_beta   90.00
_cell.angle_gamma   90.00
#
_symmetry.space_group_name_H-M   'P 1'
#
loop_
_entity.id
_entity.type
_entity.pdbx_description
1 polymer ?
#
loop_
_entity_poly.entity_id
_entity_poly.type
_entity_poly.pdbx_seq_one_letter_code
_entity_poly.pdbx_strand_id
1 'polypeptide(L)'
;MKNAKKLLAVILAAVMCFTMAAVALAGTENGSYTISNPYAGIDWSTVKQYKTALHSHTNASDGDPTLKESVQRHVDTGFDIVATTDHGTVNYTWETVNENRFIHEMLALIGRTEGELEYLGADGTFSNGMTYSYAKAENGDDYLSLSNGKQILRLPYGIENNALSANAHVNSWFTDYHDNSLTTYEDAISSIDKLGGICVINHPGEYTKARYELRAADAYNEENAAYRYYVNKYAYLLDKYDGCLGIDMNSKGDNRTRFDRILWDKLLTRFSAKGENVYAIASSDAHQLNVIDTGFTMLLMNGLTSSEARKALENGTFFAASHCIGNPEELREIAAALKEFYGETATYEKVKATVDELDTRLADIESGKLAADSSLSATYSVLEDGFTTVSTFPAVNSVEVDEANDTITLNTSDALIVRWISDGKLIATTKADDAVLDLNEYADKLGNYVRAEVFGEGGILYTQAFLLNAEDNAAANGGKSEKFFDFGFIDCLFAIFKNWIDILGRKLAHVC
;
A
#
# COMPACT_ATOMS: atom_id res chain seq x y z
N MET A 1 -33.07 -55.82 47.97
CA MET A 1 -32.57 -54.41 48.14
C MET A 1 -31.07 -54.27 47.92
N LYS A 2 -30.17 -55.14 48.33
CA LYS A 2 -28.68 -55.01 48.02
C LYS A 2 -28.31 -55.00 46.55
N ASN A 3 -29.00 -55.81 45.72
CA ASN A 3 -28.67 -55.87 44.26
C ASN A 3 -29.19 -54.69 43.46
N ALA A 4 -30.32 -54.08 43.90
CA ALA A 4 -30.81 -52.87 43.22
C ALA A 4 -29.91 -51.64 43.49
N LYS A 5 -29.30 -51.56 44.69
CA LYS A 5 -28.32 -50.47 44.96
C LYS A 5 -27.00 -50.63 44.21
N LYS A 6 -26.58 -51.88 44.00
CA LYS A 6 -25.37 -52.11 43.13
C LYS A 6 -25.64 -51.84 41.68
N LEU A 7 -26.80 -52.17 41.14
CA LEU A 7 -27.19 -51.87 39.79
C LEU A 7 -27.29 -50.33 39.54
N LEU A 8 -27.86 -49.62 40.51
CA LEU A 8 -28.00 -48.17 40.45
C LEU A 8 -26.62 -47.47 40.52
N ALA A 9 -25.67 -47.97 41.32
CA ALA A 9 -24.33 -47.44 41.40
C ALA A 9 -23.52 -47.71 40.11
N VAL A 10 -23.74 -48.84 39.45
CA VAL A 10 -23.11 -49.14 38.16
C VAL A 10 -23.71 -48.25 37.05
N ILE A 11 -25.02 -48.01 37.07
CA ILE A 11 -25.68 -47.12 36.10
C ILE A 11 -25.24 -45.68 36.32
N LEU A 12 -25.12 -45.21 37.58
CA LEU A 12 -24.62 -43.86 37.89
C LEU A 12 -23.13 -43.70 37.50
N ALA A 13 -22.30 -44.70 37.71
CA ALA A 13 -20.90 -44.67 37.25
C ALA A 13 -20.78 -44.69 35.74
N ALA A 14 -21.59 -45.47 35.02
CA ALA A 14 -21.64 -45.49 33.57
C ALA A 14 -22.15 -44.14 33.02
N VAL A 15 -23.19 -43.56 33.65
CA VAL A 15 -23.69 -42.21 33.23
C VAL A 15 -22.65 -41.13 33.53
N MET A 16 -21.93 -41.18 34.66
CA MET A 16 -20.82 -40.23 34.92
C MET A 16 -19.64 -40.46 33.96
N CYS A 17 -19.28 -41.67 33.61
CA CYS A 17 -18.26 -41.94 32.57
C CYS A 17 -18.71 -41.51 31.20
N PHE A 18 -19.99 -41.67 30.86
CA PHE A 18 -20.53 -41.15 29.59
C PHE A 18 -20.66 -39.63 29.57
N THR A 19 -21.01 -38.98 30.67
CA THR A 19 -21.00 -37.52 30.74
C THR A 19 -19.59 -36.93 30.78
N MET A 20 -18.61 -37.59 31.43
CA MET A 20 -17.22 -37.17 31.37
C MET A 20 -16.57 -37.44 29.98
N ALA A 21 -16.94 -38.54 29.31
CA ALA A 21 -16.55 -38.77 27.93
C ALA A 21 -17.25 -37.82 26.95
N ALA A 22 -18.52 -37.45 27.20
CA ALA A 22 -19.21 -36.43 26.38
C ALA A 22 -18.73 -35.01 26.68
N VAL A 23 -18.25 -34.69 27.88
CA VAL A 23 -17.58 -33.42 28.19
C VAL A 23 -16.12 -33.42 27.70
N ALA A 24 -15.46 -34.58 27.58
CA ALA A 24 -14.17 -34.72 26.94
C ALA A 24 -14.27 -34.81 25.38
N LEU A 25 -15.46 -35.09 24.82
CA LEU A 25 -15.74 -34.97 23.37
C LEU A 25 -16.47 -33.67 22.99
N ALA A 26 -16.88 -32.88 23.98
CA ALA A 26 -17.23 -31.48 23.83
C ALA A 26 -16.04 -30.62 24.28
N GLY A 27 -14.85 -31.10 24.14
CA GLY A 27 -13.70 -30.27 23.87
C GLY A 27 -13.99 -29.60 22.55
N THR A 28 -14.19 -28.30 22.59
CA THR A 28 -14.23 -27.39 21.47
C THR A 28 -13.39 -27.98 20.33
N GLU A 29 -14.01 -28.41 19.27
CA GLU A 29 -13.34 -28.29 17.96
C GLU A 29 -13.20 -26.79 17.77
N ASN A 30 -12.20 -26.20 18.44
CA ASN A 30 -11.64 -24.95 18.01
C ASN A 30 -11.15 -25.26 16.61
N GLY A 31 -11.81 -24.69 15.62
CA GLY A 31 -11.38 -24.88 14.26
C GLY A 31 -9.95 -24.38 14.18
N SER A 32 -8.99 -25.29 14.03
CA SER A 32 -7.61 -24.87 13.87
C SER A 32 -7.49 -24.21 12.51
N TYR A 33 -7.03 -22.96 12.51
CA TYR A 33 -6.73 -22.24 11.30
C TYR A 33 -5.35 -22.63 10.80
N THR A 34 -5.20 -22.90 9.49
CA THR A 34 -3.91 -22.81 8.87
C THR A 34 -3.66 -21.37 8.45
N ILE A 35 -2.51 -20.81 8.80
CA ILE A 35 -2.21 -19.38 8.63
C ILE A 35 -1.05 -19.20 7.66
N SER A 36 -1.36 -18.82 6.42
CA SER A 36 -0.32 -18.46 5.45
C SER A 36 0.25 -17.07 5.79
N ASN A 37 1.45 -17.09 6.35
CA ASN A 37 2.15 -15.89 6.82
C ASN A 37 3.13 -15.39 5.74
N PRO A 38 2.97 -14.19 5.17
CA PRO A 38 3.89 -13.63 4.18
C PRO A 38 5.31 -13.41 4.75
N TYR A 39 5.45 -13.37 6.07
CA TYR A 39 6.71 -13.17 6.78
C TYR A 39 7.36 -14.47 7.30
N ALA A 40 6.82 -15.66 7.00
CA ALA A 40 7.28 -16.93 7.55
C ALA A 40 8.77 -17.25 7.27
N GLY A 41 9.32 -16.73 6.16
CA GLY A 41 10.71 -16.92 5.77
C GLY A 41 11.69 -15.89 6.34
N ILE A 42 11.25 -14.97 7.19
CA ILE A 42 12.06 -13.86 7.71
C ILE A 42 12.78 -14.28 8.99
N ASP A 43 14.10 -14.18 8.96
CA ASP A 43 14.92 -14.23 10.19
C ASP A 43 15.00 -12.84 10.81
N TRP A 44 14.12 -12.58 11.77
CA TRP A 44 13.97 -11.30 12.44
C TRP A 44 15.23 -10.84 13.23
N SER A 45 16.17 -11.74 13.48
CA SER A 45 17.44 -11.40 14.15
C SER A 45 18.46 -10.76 13.21
N THR A 46 18.32 -10.95 11.90
CA THR A 46 19.30 -10.53 10.88
C THR A 46 18.72 -9.65 9.78
N VAL A 47 17.41 -9.77 9.51
CA VAL A 47 16.73 -8.97 8.49
C VAL A 47 16.84 -7.48 8.78
N LYS A 48 16.93 -6.67 7.73
CA LYS A 48 16.87 -5.22 7.83
C LYS A 48 15.62 -4.71 7.13
N GLN A 49 15.07 -3.63 7.67
CA GLN A 49 13.97 -2.91 7.08
C GLN A 49 14.55 -1.73 6.28
N TYR A 50 14.27 -1.71 4.98
CA TYR A 50 14.78 -0.69 4.08
C TYR A 50 13.65 0.23 3.63
N LYS A 51 13.75 1.52 3.97
CA LYS A 51 12.80 2.54 3.54
C LYS A 51 12.93 2.77 2.04
N THR A 52 11.86 2.47 1.31
CA THR A 52 11.87 2.41 -0.15
C THR A 52 10.85 3.37 -0.75
N ALA A 53 11.31 4.23 -1.65
CA ALA A 53 10.47 5.02 -2.55
C ALA A 53 10.24 4.23 -3.84
N LEU A 54 8.99 3.87 -4.10
CA LEU A 54 8.59 3.11 -5.28
C LEU A 54 7.90 3.96 -6.37
N HIS A 55 7.57 5.22 -6.04
CA HIS A 55 6.85 6.12 -6.94
C HIS A 55 7.21 7.58 -6.65
N SER A 56 7.92 8.21 -7.57
CA SER A 56 8.24 9.64 -7.51
C SER A 56 8.58 10.19 -8.88
N HIS A 57 8.29 11.47 -9.08
CA HIS A 57 8.50 12.19 -10.33
C HIS A 57 9.59 13.26 -10.22
N THR A 58 10.19 13.55 -11.35
CA THR A 58 11.16 14.62 -11.53
C THR A 58 10.72 15.51 -12.68
N ASN A 59 11.48 16.56 -12.96
CA ASN A 59 11.24 17.38 -14.15
C ASN A 59 11.57 16.67 -15.48
N ALA A 60 11.99 15.41 -15.44
CA ALA A 60 12.01 14.56 -16.63
C ALA A 60 10.59 14.22 -17.13
N SER A 61 9.58 14.33 -16.26
CA SER A 61 8.16 14.29 -16.63
C SER A 61 7.43 15.53 -16.09
N ASP A 62 6.56 15.42 -15.13
CA ASP A 62 5.70 16.49 -14.61
C ASP A 62 5.94 16.81 -13.13
N GLY A 63 7.02 16.30 -12.55
CA GLY A 63 7.51 16.72 -11.26
C GLY A 63 8.24 18.08 -11.32
N ASP A 64 8.19 18.83 -10.23
CA ASP A 64 8.91 20.11 -10.12
C ASP A 64 10.43 19.93 -9.92
N PRO A 65 10.92 18.96 -9.09
CA PRO A 65 12.33 18.86 -8.77
C PRO A 65 13.15 18.22 -9.91
N THR A 66 14.39 18.65 -10.04
CA THR A 66 15.37 17.90 -10.82
C THR A 66 15.64 16.54 -10.18
N LEU A 67 16.20 15.59 -10.95
CA LEU A 67 16.58 14.28 -10.40
C LEU A 67 17.51 14.45 -9.18
N LYS A 68 18.47 15.34 -9.27
CA LYS A 68 19.44 15.57 -8.19
C LYS A 68 18.79 16.11 -6.92
N GLU A 69 17.87 17.05 -7.05
CA GLU A 69 17.08 17.56 -5.90
C GLU A 69 16.19 16.49 -5.28
N SER A 70 15.50 15.72 -6.12
CA SER A 70 14.66 14.60 -5.70
C SER A 70 15.48 13.56 -4.95
N VAL A 71 16.61 13.09 -5.49
CA VAL A 71 17.50 12.12 -4.84
C VAL A 71 18.04 12.67 -3.52
N GLN A 72 18.51 13.94 -3.51
CA GLN A 72 18.96 14.58 -2.28
C GLN A 72 17.85 14.54 -1.21
N ARG A 73 16.61 14.87 -1.58
CA ARG A 73 15.50 14.89 -0.64
C ARG A 73 15.18 13.50 -0.08
N HIS A 74 15.23 12.45 -0.91
CA HIS A 74 15.10 11.07 -0.44
C HIS A 74 16.22 10.70 0.56
N VAL A 75 17.46 11.13 0.29
CA VAL A 75 18.58 10.95 1.21
C VAL A 75 18.31 11.66 2.55
N ASP A 76 17.87 12.91 2.50
CA ASP A 76 17.62 13.74 3.68
C ASP A 76 16.48 13.19 4.55
N THR A 77 15.52 12.48 3.96
CA THR A 77 14.39 11.85 4.64
C THR A 77 14.60 10.37 4.96
N GLY A 78 15.82 9.86 4.76
CA GLY A 78 16.26 8.58 5.30
C GLY A 78 15.98 7.37 4.40
N PHE A 79 15.57 7.54 3.15
CA PHE A 79 15.38 6.42 2.22
C PHE A 79 16.68 5.65 1.98
N ASP A 80 16.53 4.36 1.73
CA ASP A 80 17.61 3.41 1.44
C ASP A 80 17.56 2.92 0.00
N ILE A 81 16.35 2.87 -0.58
CA ILE A 81 16.10 2.44 -1.95
C ILE A 81 15.19 3.48 -2.59
N VAL A 82 15.53 3.87 -3.82
CA VAL A 82 14.76 4.87 -4.56
C VAL A 82 14.53 4.41 -5.99
N ALA A 83 13.27 4.39 -6.41
CA ALA A 83 12.84 4.35 -7.79
C ALA A 83 12.31 5.74 -8.17
N THR A 84 12.88 6.34 -9.21
CA THR A 84 12.22 7.42 -9.93
C THR A 84 11.38 6.81 -11.02
N THR A 85 10.14 7.25 -11.15
CA THR A 85 9.13 6.63 -12.02
C THR A 85 8.48 7.69 -12.90
N ASP A 86 9.29 8.50 -13.53
CA ASP A 86 8.85 9.54 -14.44
C ASP A 86 7.94 8.96 -15.55
N HIS A 87 6.92 9.70 -15.94
CA HIS A 87 6.03 9.30 -17.02
C HIS A 87 6.75 9.08 -18.32
N GLY A 88 6.57 7.91 -18.93
CA GLY A 88 7.06 7.60 -20.26
C GLY A 88 8.60 7.65 -20.41
N THR A 89 9.33 7.76 -19.31
CA THR A 89 10.79 7.84 -19.28
C THR A 89 11.36 6.80 -18.34
N VAL A 90 11.90 5.72 -18.89
CA VAL A 90 12.55 4.68 -18.09
C VAL A 90 13.81 5.25 -17.42
N ASN A 91 13.93 5.02 -16.13
CA ASN A 91 15.09 5.43 -15.36
C ASN A 91 16.24 4.41 -15.52
N TYR A 92 17.11 4.60 -16.52
CA TYR A 92 18.25 3.72 -16.76
C TYR A 92 19.43 4.00 -15.84
N THR A 93 19.63 5.28 -15.47
CA THR A 93 20.77 5.71 -14.64
C THR A 93 20.49 7.07 -14.02
N TRP A 94 21.17 7.37 -12.92
CA TRP A 94 21.20 8.71 -12.34
C TRP A 94 22.42 9.52 -12.76
N GLU A 95 23.33 8.92 -13.50
CA GLU A 95 24.59 9.57 -13.89
C GLU A 95 24.40 10.61 -14.99
N THR A 96 23.60 10.27 -16.00
CA THR A 96 23.39 11.10 -17.19
C THR A 96 21.93 11.13 -17.58
N VAL A 97 21.57 12.09 -18.43
CA VAL A 97 20.22 12.20 -19.01
C VAL A 97 19.87 10.93 -19.77
N ASN A 98 18.70 10.38 -19.50
CA ASN A 98 18.13 9.26 -20.23
C ASN A 98 17.78 9.69 -21.68
N GLU A 99 17.91 8.79 -22.64
CA GLU A 99 17.73 9.12 -24.07
C GLU A 99 16.29 9.51 -24.41
N ASN A 100 15.29 8.85 -23.82
CA ASN A 100 13.89 9.16 -24.07
C ASN A 100 13.44 10.39 -23.26
N ARG A 101 13.34 11.53 -23.93
CA ARG A 101 12.93 12.82 -23.34
C ARG A 101 11.61 13.34 -23.91
N PHE A 102 10.92 12.50 -24.67
CA PHE A 102 9.70 12.94 -25.37
C PHE A 102 8.66 13.57 -24.42
N ILE A 103 8.43 12.97 -23.27
CA ILE A 103 7.45 13.50 -22.31
C ILE A 103 7.92 14.83 -21.72
N HIS A 104 9.18 14.95 -21.31
CA HIS A 104 9.74 16.22 -20.83
C HIS A 104 9.59 17.33 -21.90
N GLU A 105 10.01 17.07 -23.11
CA GLU A 105 9.93 18.06 -24.19
C GLU A 105 8.48 18.47 -24.50
N MET A 106 7.56 17.52 -24.47
CA MET A 106 6.14 17.77 -24.66
C MET A 106 5.55 18.61 -23.52
N LEU A 107 5.87 18.29 -22.28
CA LEU A 107 5.37 19.01 -21.10
C LEU A 107 6.00 20.39 -20.98
N ALA A 108 7.28 20.56 -21.30
CA ALA A 108 7.95 21.85 -21.37
C ALA A 108 7.30 22.75 -22.44
N LEU A 109 6.94 22.20 -23.61
CA LEU A 109 6.26 22.93 -24.67
C LEU A 109 4.89 23.52 -24.24
N ILE A 110 4.22 22.89 -23.30
CA ILE A 110 2.92 23.35 -22.77
C ILE A 110 3.04 24.04 -21.40
N GLY A 111 4.26 24.29 -20.91
CA GLY A 111 4.53 24.99 -19.65
C GLY A 111 4.11 24.19 -18.39
N ARG A 112 4.14 22.85 -18.46
CA ARG A 112 3.85 21.99 -17.32
C ARG A 112 5.09 21.48 -16.58
N THR A 113 6.26 21.58 -17.20
CA THR A 113 7.56 21.37 -16.56
C THR A 113 8.50 22.52 -16.95
N GLU A 114 9.41 22.89 -16.09
CA GLU A 114 10.34 23.98 -16.27
C GLU A 114 11.76 23.55 -15.88
N GLY A 115 12.75 24.28 -16.40
CA GLY A 115 14.15 24.09 -16.04
C GLY A 115 14.89 23.06 -16.91
N GLU A 116 16.18 23.01 -16.67
CA GLU A 116 17.07 22.03 -17.30
C GLU A 116 17.05 20.71 -16.50
N LEU A 117 17.28 19.60 -17.20
CA LEU A 117 17.45 18.31 -16.56
C LEU A 117 18.81 18.25 -15.85
N GLU A 118 18.82 18.10 -14.53
CA GLU A 118 20.03 17.93 -13.75
C GLU A 118 20.13 16.51 -13.19
N TYR A 119 21.19 15.81 -13.54
CA TYR A 119 21.52 14.45 -13.10
C TYR A 119 22.69 14.49 -12.11
N LEU A 120 22.98 13.36 -11.45
CA LEU A 120 24.02 13.31 -10.41
C LEU A 120 25.44 13.40 -10.96
N GLY A 121 25.72 12.84 -12.17
CA GLY A 121 27.07 12.54 -12.60
C GLY A 121 27.69 11.38 -11.77
N ALA A 122 28.95 11.08 -12.05
CA ALA A 122 29.67 10.00 -11.36
C ALA A 122 29.99 10.36 -9.89
N ASP A 123 30.18 11.64 -9.58
CA ASP A 123 30.40 12.17 -8.23
C ASP A 123 29.90 13.61 -8.13
N GLY A 124 29.74 14.10 -6.90
CA GLY A 124 29.29 15.46 -6.67
C GLY A 124 29.07 15.81 -5.21
N THR A 125 28.42 16.96 -5.04
CA THR A 125 28.03 17.47 -3.72
C THR A 125 26.59 17.95 -3.76
N PHE A 126 25.82 17.56 -2.77
CA PHE A 126 24.47 18.06 -2.54
C PHE A 126 24.47 19.47 -1.95
N SER A 127 23.34 20.15 -2.02
CA SER A 127 23.20 21.53 -1.50
C SER A 127 23.46 21.65 0.00
N ASN A 128 23.25 20.56 0.77
CA ASN A 128 23.56 20.48 2.20
C ASN A 128 25.05 20.23 2.51
N GLY A 129 25.92 20.15 1.47
CA GLY A 129 27.36 19.92 1.61
C GLY A 129 27.78 18.44 1.69
N MET A 130 26.85 17.49 1.68
CA MET A 130 27.15 16.06 1.65
C MET A 130 27.71 15.69 0.28
N THR A 131 28.89 15.06 0.24
CA THR A 131 29.46 14.53 -0.99
C THR A 131 28.99 13.12 -1.28
N TYR A 132 28.94 12.77 -2.56
CA TYR A 132 28.51 11.45 -3.01
C TYR A 132 29.36 10.99 -4.20
N SER A 133 29.36 9.65 -4.40
CA SER A 133 29.76 9.00 -5.64
C SER A 133 28.66 8.05 -6.09
N TYR A 134 28.39 8.01 -7.39
CA TYR A 134 27.41 7.13 -8.01
C TYR A 134 28.13 6.16 -8.94
N ALA A 135 27.96 4.86 -8.74
CA ALA A 135 28.66 3.84 -9.50
C ALA A 135 27.83 2.54 -9.59
N LYS A 136 28.05 1.85 -10.68
CA LYS A 136 27.58 0.47 -10.88
C LYS A 136 28.52 -0.51 -10.20
N ALA A 137 27.96 -1.38 -9.34
CA ALA A 137 28.69 -2.44 -8.66
C ALA A 137 28.87 -3.68 -9.55
N GLU A 138 29.72 -4.62 -9.10
CA GLU A 138 29.97 -5.88 -9.82
C GLU A 138 28.73 -6.76 -10.01
N ASN A 139 27.78 -6.70 -9.06
CA ASN A 139 26.50 -7.41 -9.15
C ASN A 139 25.52 -6.77 -10.15
N GLY A 140 25.89 -5.64 -10.75
CA GLY A 140 25.05 -4.92 -11.70
C GLY A 140 24.13 -3.86 -11.11
N ASP A 141 24.06 -3.76 -9.78
CA ASP A 141 23.28 -2.74 -9.07
C ASP A 141 23.99 -1.38 -9.11
N ASP A 142 23.22 -0.31 -9.12
CA ASP A 142 23.74 1.05 -9.06
C ASP A 142 23.55 1.61 -7.62
N TYR A 143 24.64 2.12 -7.07
CA TYR A 143 24.64 2.69 -5.73
C TYR A 143 25.10 4.15 -5.72
N LEU A 144 24.39 4.94 -4.94
CA LEU A 144 24.85 6.25 -4.49
C LEU A 144 25.53 6.09 -3.12
N SER A 145 26.84 6.24 -3.06
CA SER A 145 27.60 6.16 -1.81
C SER A 145 27.82 7.57 -1.26
N LEU A 146 27.43 7.77 -0.01
CA LEU A 146 27.45 9.07 0.67
C LEU A 146 28.67 9.21 1.57
N SER A 147 29.14 10.44 1.78
CA SER A 147 30.29 10.73 2.64
C SER A 147 30.11 10.35 4.11
N ASN A 148 28.88 10.14 4.57
CA ASN A 148 28.58 9.62 5.91
C ASN A 148 28.62 8.09 6.00
N GLY A 149 28.94 7.39 4.91
CA GLY A 149 29.04 5.93 4.82
C GLY A 149 27.71 5.22 4.45
N LYS A 150 26.60 5.95 4.33
CA LYS A 150 25.34 5.37 3.85
C LYS A 150 25.39 5.10 2.34
N GLN A 151 24.76 4.03 1.91
CA GLN A 151 24.52 3.72 0.50
C GLN A 151 23.02 3.75 0.20
N ILE A 152 22.67 4.27 -0.97
CA ILE A 152 21.32 4.27 -1.51
C ILE A 152 21.31 3.40 -2.77
N LEU A 153 20.43 2.44 -2.82
CA LEU A 153 20.21 1.61 -4.00
C LEU A 153 19.23 2.31 -4.97
N ARG A 154 19.64 2.48 -6.22
CA ARG A 154 18.69 2.81 -7.29
C ARG A 154 17.94 1.57 -7.74
N LEU A 155 16.62 1.57 -7.66
CA LEU A 155 15.83 0.47 -8.21
C LEU A 155 15.84 0.53 -9.75
N PRO A 156 16.14 -0.57 -10.46
CA PRO A 156 16.33 -0.51 -11.90
C PRO A 156 15.02 -0.37 -12.67
N TYR A 157 15.07 0.40 -13.75
CA TYR A 157 14.02 0.56 -14.75
C TYR A 157 12.69 1.09 -14.22
N GLY A 158 12.71 1.94 -13.19
CA GLY A 158 11.50 2.59 -12.69
C GLY A 158 10.84 3.45 -13.77
N ILE A 159 9.54 3.31 -13.94
CA ILE A 159 8.70 4.10 -14.84
C ILE A 159 7.24 4.04 -14.41
N GLU A 160 6.53 5.16 -14.55
CA GLU A 160 5.08 5.16 -14.56
C GLU A 160 4.58 5.16 -16.01
N ASN A 161 3.91 4.08 -16.38
CA ASN A 161 3.36 3.88 -17.71
C ASN A 161 1.99 4.56 -17.86
N ASN A 162 1.58 4.84 -19.08
CA ASN A 162 0.27 5.35 -19.46
C ASN A 162 0.01 6.81 -19.09
N ALA A 163 1.03 7.67 -19.12
CA ALA A 163 0.95 9.08 -18.70
C ALA A 163 -0.12 9.91 -19.41
N LEU A 164 -0.41 9.63 -20.66
CA LEU A 164 -1.42 10.36 -21.45
C LEU A 164 -2.81 9.74 -21.37
N SER A 165 -2.92 8.55 -20.80
CA SER A 165 -4.18 7.86 -20.56
C SER A 165 -4.66 8.20 -19.15
N ALA A 166 -5.47 9.21 -18.98
CA ALA A 166 -5.94 9.70 -17.67
C ALA A 166 -6.61 8.65 -16.76
N ASN A 167 -6.59 7.37 -17.09
CA ASN A 167 -7.30 6.30 -16.36
C ASN A 167 -6.46 5.06 -16.11
N ALA A 168 -5.16 5.09 -16.40
CA ALA A 168 -4.44 3.82 -16.49
C ALA A 168 -2.96 3.96 -16.16
N HIS A 169 -2.64 4.41 -14.96
CA HIS A 169 -1.26 4.48 -14.51
C HIS A 169 -0.82 3.17 -13.86
N VAL A 170 0.37 2.71 -14.25
CA VAL A 170 0.99 1.48 -13.76
C VAL A 170 2.46 1.73 -13.54
N ASN A 171 2.94 1.60 -12.32
CA ASN A 171 4.37 1.55 -12.05
C ASN A 171 4.94 0.20 -12.40
N SER A 172 6.11 0.19 -13.02
CA SER A 172 6.88 -1.02 -13.26
C SER A 172 8.36 -0.85 -12.96
N TRP A 173 8.99 -1.99 -12.64
CA TRP A 173 10.41 -2.09 -12.31
C TRP A 173 11.00 -3.38 -12.87
N PHE A 174 12.32 -3.46 -12.91
CA PHE A 174 13.11 -4.65 -13.31
C PHE A 174 12.96 -5.07 -14.76
N THR A 175 12.35 -4.27 -15.61
CA THR A 175 12.25 -4.54 -17.05
C THR A 175 12.34 -3.26 -17.85
N ASP A 176 12.98 -3.36 -19.01
CA ASP A 176 13.08 -2.27 -19.98
C ASP A 176 11.82 -2.21 -20.85
N TYR A 177 10.68 -2.02 -20.18
CA TYR A 177 9.43 -1.72 -20.87
C TYR A 177 9.09 -0.24 -20.70
N HIS A 178 8.86 0.42 -21.79
CA HIS A 178 8.29 1.75 -21.81
C HIS A 178 7.27 1.84 -22.94
N ASP A 179 6.17 2.49 -22.65
CA ASP A 179 5.16 2.81 -23.62
C ASP A 179 5.24 4.29 -24.03
N ASN A 180 4.52 4.63 -25.09
CA ASN A 180 4.33 6.03 -25.50
C ASN A 180 3.13 6.66 -24.78
N SER A 181 2.77 6.12 -23.62
CA SER A 181 1.74 6.66 -22.74
C SER A 181 0.30 6.61 -23.26
N LEU A 182 0.04 5.83 -24.31
CA LEU A 182 -1.27 5.70 -24.96
C LEU A 182 -1.86 4.29 -24.85
N THR A 183 -1.36 3.48 -23.92
CA THR A 183 -1.78 2.09 -23.72
C THR A 183 -2.90 2.00 -22.68
N THR A 184 -3.56 0.84 -22.64
CA THR A 184 -4.50 0.49 -21.56
C THR A 184 -3.76 -0.12 -20.38
N TYR A 185 -4.42 -0.29 -19.23
CA TYR A 185 -3.87 -1.08 -18.12
C TYR A 185 -3.41 -2.45 -18.59
N GLU A 186 -4.25 -3.14 -19.34
CA GLU A 186 -3.96 -4.51 -19.78
C GLU A 186 -2.77 -4.57 -20.75
N ASP A 187 -2.65 -3.62 -21.67
CA ASP A 187 -1.52 -3.57 -22.60
C ASP A 187 -0.20 -3.38 -21.84
N ALA A 188 -0.15 -2.44 -20.89
CA ALA A 188 1.02 -2.18 -20.07
C ALA A 188 1.37 -3.40 -19.21
N ILE A 189 0.43 -3.89 -18.39
CA ILE A 189 0.64 -5.02 -17.48
C ILE A 189 1.07 -6.28 -18.25
N SER A 190 0.37 -6.62 -19.34
CA SER A 190 0.71 -7.80 -20.15
C SER A 190 2.08 -7.72 -20.80
N SER A 191 2.53 -6.51 -21.16
CA SER A 191 3.84 -6.30 -21.76
C SER A 191 4.95 -6.39 -20.71
N ILE A 192 4.74 -5.80 -19.54
CA ILE A 192 5.64 -5.88 -18.39
C ILE A 192 5.82 -7.35 -17.96
N ASP A 193 4.71 -8.06 -17.78
CA ASP A 193 4.69 -9.48 -17.39
C ASP A 193 5.45 -10.36 -18.39
N LYS A 194 5.19 -10.21 -19.69
CA LYS A 194 5.93 -10.93 -20.76
C LYS A 194 7.43 -10.69 -20.77
N LEU A 195 7.87 -9.51 -20.35
CA LEU A 195 9.29 -9.16 -20.26
C LEU A 195 9.92 -9.56 -18.93
N GLY A 196 9.13 -10.18 -18.04
CA GLY A 196 9.57 -10.61 -16.70
C GLY A 196 9.78 -9.45 -15.73
N GLY A 197 9.13 -8.33 -15.94
CA GLY A 197 9.05 -7.22 -14.98
C GLY A 197 8.00 -7.46 -13.92
N ILE A 198 7.94 -6.58 -12.93
CA ILE A 198 6.86 -6.52 -11.95
C ILE A 198 6.23 -5.13 -11.98
N CYS A 199 4.95 -5.06 -11.62
CA CYS A 199 4.21 -3.82 -11.60
C CYS A 199 3.13 -3.78 -10.52
N VAL A 200 2.61 -2.57 -10.29
CA VAL A 200 1.43 -2.31 -9.45
C VAL A 200 0.51 -1.31 -10.14
N ILE A 201 -0.77 -1.39 -9.82
CA ILE A 201 -1.80 -0.45 -10.26
C ILE A 201 -1.74 0.77 -9.35
N ASN A 202 -1.46 1.96 -9.92
CA ASN A 202 -1.24 3.19 -9.16
C ASN A 202 -2.55 3.87 -8.77
N HIS A 203 -2.58 4.41 -7.55
CA HIS A 203 -3.57 5.37 -7.02
C HIS A 203 -4.96 5.26 -7.68
N PRO A 204 -5.61 4.07 -7.65
CA PRO A 204 -6.86 3.84 -8.37
C PRO A 204 -7.99 4.80 -7.98
N GLY A 205 -8.01 5.29 -6.74
CA GLY A 205 -9.00 6.25 -6.24
C GLY A 205 -9.07 7.56 -7.02
N GLU A 206 -7.97 7.96 -7.64
CA GLU A 206 -7.94 9.16 -8.47
C GLU A 206 -8.79 9.00 -9.74
N TYR A 207 -8.76 7.82 -10.35
CA TYR A 207 -9.43 7.53 -11.61
C TYR A 207 -10.83 6.96 -11.43
N THR A 208 -11.04 6.15 -10.41
CA THR A 208 -12.36 5.63 -10.04
C THR A 208 -13.27 6.69 -9.40
N LYS A 209 -12.71 7.85 -9.05
CA LYS A 209 -13.36 8.95 -8.32
C LYS A 209 -13.79 8.61 -6.90
N ALA A 210 -13.29 7.51 -6.32
CA ALA A 210 -13.56 7.16 -4.93
C ALA A 210 -13.15 8.28 -3.95
N ARG A 211 -12.17 9.12 -4.34
CA ARG A 211 -11.77 10.31 -3.57
C ARG A 211 -12.89 11.31 -3.27
N TYR A 212 -13.99 11.28 -4.02
CA TYR A 212 -15.15 12.16 -3.84
C TYR A 212 -16.23 11.55 -2.96
N GLU A 213 -16.10 10.27 -2.61
CA GLU A 213 -17.03 9.67 -1.67
C GLU A 213 -16.83 10.28 -0.27
N LEU A 214 -17.94 10.45 0.43
CA LEU A 214 -17.94 11.06 1.75
C LEU A 214 -17.75 10.05 2.88
N ARG A 215 -18.07 8.79 2.60
CA ARG A 215 -18.04 7.67 3.57
C ARG A 215 -17.37 6.45 3.00
N ALA A 216 -16.66 5.74 3.85
CA ALA A 216 -16.02 4.48 3.48
C ALA A 216 -17.00 3.44 2.90
N ALA A 217 -18.23 3.38 3.43
CA ALA A 217 -19.27 2.47 2.97
C ALA A 217 -19.72 2.70 1.52
N ASP A 218 -19.53 3.91 0.99
CA ASP A 218 -19.91 4.27 -0.38
C ASP A 218 -18.77 4.01 -1.37
N ALA A 219 -17.51 4.14 -0.89
CA ALA A 219 -16.34 3.89 -1.71
C ALA A 219 -16.22 2.41 -2.09
N TYR A 220 -16.05 2.15 -3.37
CA TYR A 220 -15.98 0.79 -3.93
C TYR A 220 -17.15 -0.13 -3.55
N ASN A 221 -18.31 0.47 -3.22
CA ASN A 221 -19.53 -0.29 -3.01
C ASN A 221 -20.00 -0.90 -4.34
N GLU A 222 -19.97 -2.23 -4.43
CA GLU A 222 -20.27 -2.99 -5.65
C GLU A 222 -21.75 -3.02 -6.03
N GLU A 223 -22.65 -2.48 -5.22
CA GLU A 223 -24.01 -2.15 -5.65
C GLU A 223 -24.00 -1.05 -6.71
N ASN A 224 -23.03 -0.14 -6.64
CA ASN A 224 -22.75 0.83 -7.68
C ASN A 224 -22.06 0.14 -8.87
N ALA A 225 -22.68 0.20 -10.04
CA ALA A 225 -22.19 -0.46 -11.26
C ALA A 225 -20.80 0.05 -11.69
N ALA A 226 -20.46 1.31 -11.42
CA ALA A 226 -19.14 1.86 -11.75
C ALA A 226 -18.05 1.26 -10.87
N TYR A 227 -18.26 1.18 -9.55
CA TYR A 227 -17.31 0.54 -8.67
C TYR A 227 -17.19 -0.96 -8.89
N ARG A 228 -18.30 -1.66 -9.13
CA ARG A 228 -18.26 -3.07 -9.51
C ARG A 228 -17.44 -3.30 -10.77
N TYR A 229 -17.54 -2.42 -11.78
CA TYR A 229 -16.70 -2.48 -12.98
C TYR A 229 -15.22 -2.39 -12.63
N TYR A 230 -14.80 -1.41 -11.81
CA TYR A 230 -13.39 -1.24 -11.45
C TYR A 230 -12.86 -2.38 -10.58
N VAL A 231 -13.60 -2.83 -9.58
CA VAL A 231 -13.20 -3.98 -8.75
C VAL A 231 -13.03 -5.24 -9.61
N ASN A 232 -13.96 -5.50 -10.54
CA ASN A 232 -13.84 -6.62 -11.49
C ASN A 232 -12.65 -6.46 -12.44
N LYS A 233 -12.40 -5.25 -12.92
CA LYS A 233 -11.27 -4.96 -13.82
C LYS A 233 -9.94 -5.25 -13.14
N TYR A 234 -9.76 -4.72 -11.94
CA TYR A 234 -8.51 -4.92 -11.19
C TYR A 234 -8.34 -6.38 -10.76
N ALA A 235 -9.40 -7.04 -10.30
CA ALA A 235 -9.37 -8.47 -10.01
C ALA A 235 -8.99 -9.31 -11.23
N TYR A 236 -9.53 -9.01 -12.41
CA TYR A 236 -9.18 -9.69 -13.67
C TYR A 236 -7.70 -9.51 -14.03
N LEU A 237 -7.15 -8.30 -13.89
CA LEU A 237 -5.76 -8.02 -14.22
C LEU A 237 -4.79 -8.73 -13.27
N LEU A 238 -5.08 -8.70 -11.97
CA LEU A 238 -4.30 -9.39 -10.94
C LEU A 238 -4.37 -10.92 -11.07
N ASP A 239 -5.51 -11.48 -11.47
CA ASP A 239 -5.71 -12.92 -11.67
C ASP A 239 -5.03 -13.44 -12.95
N LYS A 240 -4.78 -12.57 -13.91
CA LYS A 240 -4.31 -12.96 -15.25
C LYS A 240 -2.80 -12.80 -15.42
N TYR A 241 -2.17 -11.90 -14.73
CA TYR A 241 -0.79 -11.52 -14.93
C TYR A 241 -0.01 -11.59 -13.62
N ASP A 242 0.84 -12.60 -13.49
CA ASP A 242 1.64 -12.86 -12.27
C ASP A 242 2.59 -11.70 -11.93
N GLY A 243 3.05 -10.95 -12.94
CA GLY A 243 3.88 -9.75 -12.74
C GLY A 243 3.12 -8.55 -12.16
N CYS A 244 1.78 -8.56 -12.11
CA CYS A 244 0.98 -7.52 -11.46
C CYS A 244 0.74 -7.88 -9.99
N LEU A 245 1.55 -7.34 -9.08
CA LEU A 245 1.59 -7.77 -7.68
C LEU A 245 0.42 -7.26 -6.84
N GLY A 246 -0.19 -6.14 -7.23
CA GLY A 246 -1.24 -5.51 -6.44
C GLY A 246 -1.46 -4.04 -6.77
N ILE A 247 -1.72 -3.24 -5.76
CA ILE A 247 -2.05 -1.81 -5.90
C ILE A 247 -1.14 -0.92 -5.05
N ASP A 248 -1.01 0.34 -5.44
CA ASP A 248 -0.53 1.42 -4.56
C ASP A 248 -1.74 1.98 -3.80
N MET A 249 -1.89 1.58 -2.54
CA MET A 249 -3.08 1.86 -1.73
C MET A 249 -3.03 3.18 -0.98
N ASN A 250 -1.87 3.81 -0.90
CA ASN A 250 -1.68 5.05 -0.17
C ASN A 250 -0.62 5.91 -0.88
N SER A 251 -1.10 6.69 -1.80
CA SER A 251 -0.34 7.62 -2.61
C SER A 251 -0.80 9.06 -2.32
N LYS A 252 -0.10 10.08 -2.82
CA LYS A 252 -0.50 11.49 -2.75
C LYS A 252 -0.86 11.98 -1.33
N GLY A 253 -0.15 11.50 -0.32
CA GLY A 253 -0.39 11.87 1.06
C GLY A 253 -1.81 11.54 1.55
N ASP A 254 -2.41 10.48 1.03
CA ASP A 254 -3.75 9.99 1.38
C ASP A 254 -4.92 10.94 0.99
N ASN A 255 -4.64 12.09 0.40
CA ASN A 255 -5.66 13.07 0.07
C ASN A 255 -6.58 12.61 -1.09
N ARG A 256 -6.01 11.93 -2.09
CA ARG A 256 -6.75 11.42 -3.25
C ARG A 256 -7.03 9.92 -3.18
N THR A 257 -6.29 9.20 -2.36
CA THR A 257 -6.26 7.72 -2.32
C THR A 257 -6.78 7.15 -1.00
N ARG A 258 -7.38 8.00 -0.16
CA ARG A 258 -7.84 7.65 1.20
C ARG A 258 -8.75 6.42 1.31
N PHE A 259 -9.40 6.04 0.23
CA PHE A 259 -10.28 4.87 0.18
C PHE A 259 -9.68 3.69 -0.62
N ASP A 260 -8.44 3.78 -1.09
CA ASP A 260 -7.84 2.68 -1.86
C ASP A 260 -7.55 1.45 -1.00
N ARG A 261 -7.43 1.62 0.32
CA ARG A 261 -7.41 0.49 1.27
C ARG A 261 -8.71 -0.33 1.23
N ILE A 262 -9.85 0.31 0.97
CA ILE A 262 -11.14 -0.39 0.80
C ILE A 262 -11.12 -1.22 -0.49
N LEU A 263 -10.55 -0.68 -1.57
CA LEU A 263 -10.35 -1.45 -2.79
C LEU A 263 -9.43 -2.64 -2.54
N TRP A 264 -8.33 -2.45 -1.83
CA TRP A 264 -7.44 -3.54 -1.45
C TRP A 264 -8.18 -4.64 -0.69
N ASP A 265 -8.98 -4.30 0.31
CA ASP A 265 -9.78 -5.26 1.07
C ASP A 265 -10.81 -5.99 0.19
N LYS A 266 -11.42 -5.30 -0.79
CA LYS A 266 -12.30 -5.96 -1.78
C LYS A 266 -11.55 -6.98 -2.64
N LEU A 267 -10.35 -6.66 -3.06
CA LEU A 267 -9.48 -7.57 -3.81
C LEU A 267 -9.02 -8.72 -2.92
N LEU A 268 -8.55 -8.44 -1.71
CA LEU A 268 -8.16 -9.47 -0.73
C LEU A 268 -9.29 -10.46 -0.44
N THR A 269 -10.52 -9.99 -0.23
CA THR A 269 -11.67 -10.86 -0.02
C THR A 269 -11.87 -11.85 -1.18
N ARG A 270 -11.68 -11.40 -2.42
CA ARG A 270 -11.81 -12.25 -3.60
C ARG A 270 -10.67 -13.25 -3.77
N PHE A 271 -9.44 -12.78 -3.57
CA PHE A 271 -8.25 -13.59 -3.79
C PHE A 271 -8.01 -14.57 -2.64
N SER A 272 -8.19 -14.16 -1.39
CA SER A 272 -8.09 -15.06 -0.24
C SER A 272 -9.11 -16.21 -0.29
N ALA A 273 -10.29 -15.97 -0.88
CA ALA A 273 -11.26 -17.03 -1.16
C ALA A 273 -10.75 -18.08 -2.17
N LYS A 274 -9.68 -17.81 -2.90
CA LYS A 274 -8.97 -18.76 -3.79
C LYS A 274 -7.65 -19.26 -3.19
N GLY A 275 -7.29 -18.83 -1.98
CA GLY A 275 -6.02 -19.13 -1.34
C GLY A 275 -4.85 -18.27 -1.83
N GLU A 276 -5.12 -17.16 -2.51
CA GLU A 276 -4.14 -16.26 -3.11
C GLU A 276 -4.09 -14.93 -2.37
N ASN A 277 -2.94 -14.24 -2.41
CA ASN A 277 -2.78 -12.91 -1.83
C ASN A 277 -2.76 -11.83 -2.92
N VAL A 278 -3.08 -10.60 -2.53
CA VAL A 278 -2.91 -9.39 -3.31
C VAL A 278 -2.14 -8.40 -2.45
N TYR A 279 -1.02 -7.93 -2.94
CA TYR A 279 -0.17 -7.05 -2.16
C TYR A 279 -0.56 -5.57 -2.33
N ALA A 280 -0.24 -4.78 -1.31
CA ALA A 280 -0.40 -3.34 -1.40
C ALA A 280 0.89 -2.64 -0.95
N ILE A 281 1.39 -1.77 -1.80
CA ILE A 281 2.47 -0.85 -1.47
C ILE A 281 1.90 0.48 -1.00
N ALA A 282 2.74 1.32 -0.41
CA ALA A 282 2.49 2.75 -0.25
C ALA A 282 3.64 3.53 -0.88
N SER A 283 3.30 4.68 -1.43
CA SER A 283 4.27 5.59 -2.05
C SER A 283 3.85 7.04 -1.86
N SER A 284 4.68 7.98 -2.28
CA SER A 284 4.33 9.40 -2.22
C SER A 284 3.71 9.94 -3.50
N ASP A 285 4.01 9.33 -4.65
CA ASP A 285 3.72 9.90 -5.98
C ASP A 285 4.15 11.37 -6.04
N ALA A 286 5.39 11.59 -5.59
CA ALA A 286 5.88 12.93 -5.31
C ALA A 286 6.17 13.70 -6.58
N HIS A 287 5.47 14.82 -6.76
CA HIS A 287 5.74 15.82 -7.79
C HIS A 287 6.46 17.05 -7.23
N GLN A 288 6.59 17.13 -5.91
CA GLN A 288 7.23 18.22 -5.18
C GLN A 288 8.08 17.67 -4.03
N LEU A 289 9.15 18.38 -3.67
CA LEU A 289 10.07 17.95 -2.61
C LEU A 289 9.39 17.77 -1.25
N ASN A 290 8.39 18.58 -0.94
CA ASN A 290 7.72 18.55 0.36
C ASN A 290 6.77 17.37 0.56
N VAL A 291 6.49 16.56 -0.47
CA VAL A 291 5.62 15.38 -0.35
C VAL A 291 6.38 14.06 -0.49
N ILE A 292 7.70 14.08 -0.68
CA ILE A 292 8.52 12.87 -0.91
C ILE A 292 8.37 11.84 0.22
N ASP A 293 8.17 12.27 1.45
CA ASP A 293 8.10 11.38 2.61
C ASP A 293 6.67 11.13 3.12
N THR A 294 5.63 11.40 2.34
CA THR A 294 4.25 11.18 2.78
C THR A 294 3.85 9.72 2.84
N GLY A 295 4.38 8.89 1.94
CA GLY A 295 4.16 7.45 1.88
C GLY A 295 5.38 6.71 1.35
N PHE A 296 5.62 5.49 1.84
CA PHE A 296 6.75 4.66 1.47
C PHE A 296 6.48 3.17 1.76
N THR A 297 7.36 2.31 1.26
CA THR A 297 7.30 0.87 1.51
C THR A 297 8.55 0.44 2.29
N MET A 298 8.37 -0.35 3.36
CA MET A 298 9.47 -0.91 4.16
C MET A 298 9.75 -2.33 3.69
N LEU A 299 10.79 -2.52 2.87
CA LEU A 299 11.20 -3.85 2.41
C LEU A 299 12.01 -4.59 3.48
N LEU A 300 11.68 -5.86 3.71
CA LEU A 300 12.40 -6.75 4.63
C LEU A 300 13.42 -7.56 3.82
N MET A 301 14.72 -7.25 3.98
CA MET A 301 15.76 -7.80 3.11
C MET A 301 17.01 -8.16 3.92
N ASN A 302 17.74 -9.18 3.47
CA ASN A 302 19.01 -9.60 4.07
C ASN A 302 20.21 -8.76 3.59
N GLY A 303 20.06 -8.03 2.49
CA GLY A 303 21.08 -7.18 1.90
C GLY A 303 20.50 -6.13 0.98
N LEU A 304 21.19 -5.01 0.85
CA LEU A 304 20.79 -3.89 0.00
C LEU A 304 21.13 -4.20 -1.47
N THR A 305 20.30 -5.00 -2.14
CA THR A 305 20.45 -5.34 -3.58
C THR A 305 19.12 -5.32 -4.30
N SER A 306 19.14 -5.07 -5.61
CA SER A 306 17.92 -5.07 -6.44
C SER A 306 17.26 -6.46 -6.49
N SER A 307 18.04 -7.51 -6.42
CA SER A 307 17.56 -8.90 -6.38
C SER A 307 16.79 -9.21 -5.09
N GLU A 308 17.27 -8.76 -3.92
CA GLU A 308 16.54 -8.88 -2.65
C GLU A 308 15.31 -7.99 -2.63
N ALA A 309 15.38 -6.77 -3.17
CA ALA A 309 14.23 -5.88 -3.28
C ALA A 309 13.11 -6.51 -4.14
N ARG A 310 13.48 -7.07 -5.30
CA ARG A 310 12.54 -7.80 -6.16
C ARG A 310 11.90 -8.98 -5.42
N LYS A 311 12.70 -9.80 -4.76
CA LYS A 311 12.23 -10.95 -3.99
C LYS A 311 11.26 -10.53 -2.87
N ALA A 312 11.57 -9.42 -2.17
CA ALA A 312 10.69 -8.91 -1.12
C ALA A 312 9.34 -8.48 -1.69
N LEU A 313 9.33 -7.78 -2.84
CA LEU A 313 8.10 -7.35 -3.51
C LEU A 313 7.27 -8.54 -4.02
N GLU A 314 7.89 -9.51 -4.68
CA GLU A 314 7.22 -10.71 -5.21
C GLU A 314 6.63 -11.61 -4.11
N ASN A 315 7.22 -11.64 -2.92
CA ASN A 315 6.76 -12.49 -1.81
C ASN A 315 5.90 -11.75 -0.78
N GLY A 316 5.67 -10.44 -0.94
CA GLY A 316 4.93 -9.64 0.04
C GLY A 316 5.67 -9.49 1.38
N THR A 317 7.01 -9.66 1.41
CA THR A 317 7.80 -9.48 2.61
C THR A 317 8.17 -8.02 2.83
N PHE A 318 7.13 -7.22 3.02
CA PHE A 318 7.24 -5.78 3.24
C PHE A 318 6.03 -5.22 3.97
N PHE A 319 6.17 -3.99 4.45
CA PHE A 319 5.08 -3.20 5.01
C PHE A 319 4.85 -1.97 4.15
N ALA A 320 3.59 -1.62 3.92
CA ALA A 320 3.24 -0.31 3.40
C ALA A 320 3.18 0.69 4.56
N ALA A 321 3.56 1.95 4.35
CA ALA A 321 3.73 2.91 5.42
C ALA A 321 3.37 4.33 4.97
N SER A 322 2.78 5.11 5.88
CA SER A 322 2.44 6.51 5.62
C SER A 322 2.55 7.38 6.85
N HIS A 323 3.05 8.60 6.67
CA HIS A 323 2.95 9.67 7.66
C HIS A 323 1.58 10.36 7.65
N CYS A 324 0.72 10.02 6.69
CA CYS A 324 -0.57 10.67 6.47
C CYS A 324 -1.72 9.66 6.48
N ILE A 325 -2.85 10.05 7.05
CA ILE A 325 -4.10 9.26 7.07
C ILE A 325 -5.25 10.20 6.73
N GLY A 326 -5.97 9.89 5.66
CA GLY A 326 -7.08 10.73 5.17
C GLY A 326 -8.45 10.04 5.23
N ASN A 327 -8.52 8.77 5.64
CA ASN A 327 -9.79 8.04 5.78
C ASN A 327 -10.50 8.47 7.08
N PRO A 328 -11.72 9.09 6.99
CA PRO A 328 -12.41 9.61 8.16
C PRO A 328 -12.83 8.54 9.17
N GLU A 329 -13.28 7.38 8.71
CA GLU A 329 -13.71 6.28 9.55
C GLU A 329 -12.52 5.69 10.32
N GLU A 330 -11.43 5.47 9.63
CA GLU A 330 -10.18 4.99 10.22
C GLU A 330 -9.66 5.96 11.30
N LEU A 331 -9.68 7.26 11.03
CA LEU A 331 -9.28 8.28 12.02
C LEU A 331 -10.20 8.31 13.23
N ARG A 332 -11.53 8.14 13.06
CA ARG A 332 -12.47 8.03 14.21
C ARG A 332 -12.20 6.81 15.06
N GLU A 333 -11.94 5.67 14.44
CA GLU A 333 -11.62 4.42 15.14
C GLU A 333 -10.28 4.54 15.88
N ILE A 334 -9.27 5.15 15.27
CA ILE A 334 -7.98 5.46 15.92
C ILE A 334 -8.20 6.39 17.12
N ALA A 335 -8.94 7.48 16.95
CA ALA A 335 -9.22 8.41 18.05
C ALA A 335 -9.96 7.73 19.20
N ALA A 336 -10.96 6.89 18.91
CA ALA A 336 -11.70 6.15 19.91
C ALA A 336 -10.79 5.21 20.72
N ALA A 337 -9.95 4.44 20.04
CA ALA A 337 -8.99 3.53 20.69
C ALA A 337 -7.93 4.27 21.52
N LEU A 338 -7.39 5.38 21.00
CA LEU A 338 -6.44 6.20 21.75
C LEU A 338 -7.06 6.73 23.04
N LYS A 339 -8.31 7.25 22.97
CA LYS A 339 -9.02 7.74 24.14
C LYS A 339 -9.29 6.64 25.15
N GLU A 340 -9.70 5.48 24.69
CA GLU A 340 -9.99 4.31 25.53
C GLU A 340 -8.75 3.82 26.26
N PHE A 341 -7.63 3.65 25.55
CA PHE A 341 -6.44 3.04 26.10
C PHE A 341 -5.51 4.00 26.85
N TYR A 342 -5.49 5.26 26.46
CA TYR A 342 -4.49 6.24 26.91
C TYR A 342 -5.10 7.53 27.47
N GLY A 343 -6.43 7.75 27.28
CA GLY A 343 -7.08 9.00 27.62
C GLY A 343 -6.84 10.12 26.64
N GLU A 344 -7.03 11.37 27.07
CA GLU A 344 -6.89 12.57 26.24
C GLU A 344 -5.40 13.02 26.19
N THR A 345 -4.62 12.29 25.42
CA THR A 345 -3.20 12.60 25.15
C THR A 345 -3.07 13.63 24.02
N ALA A 346 -1.84 14.20 23.83
CA ALA A 346 -1.57 15.10 22.73
C ALA A 346 -1.82 14.45 21.36
N THR A 347 -1.47 13.17 21.20
CA THR A 347 -1.72 12.39 20.00
C THR A 347 -3.21 12.21 19.74
N TYR A 348 -3.98 11.87 20.78
CA TYR A 348 -5.45 11.81 20.69
C TYR A 348 -6.04 13.16 20.23
N GLU A 349 -5.63 14.26 20.87
CA GLU A 349 -6.15 15.60 20.52
C GLU A 349 -5.81 15.99 19.08
N LYS A 350 -4.63 15.64 18.59
CA LYS A 350 -4.23 15.89 17.20
C LYS A 350 -5.08 15.09 16.21
N VAL A 351 -5.29 13.79 16.45
CA VAL A 351 -6.14 12.93 15.60
C VAL A 351 -7.59 13.42 15.66
N LYS A 352 -8.09 13.74 16.86
CA LYS A 352 -9.43 14.28 17.04
C LYS A 352 -9.66 15.59 16.30
N ALA A 353 -8.69 16.50 16.32
CA ALA A 353 -8.80 17.77 15.61
C ALA A 353 -8.96 17.55 14.09
N THR A 354 -8.26 16.58 13.53
CA THR A 354 -8.44 16.20 12.12
C THR A 354 -9.83 15.61 11.87
N VAL A 355 -10.33 14.75 12.77
CA VAL A 355 -11.70 14.21 12.70
C VAL A 355 -12.72 15.33 12.73
N ASP A 356 -12.60 16.28 13.65
CA ASP A 356 -13.52 17.43 13.78
C ASP A 356 -13.50 18.31 12.50
N GLU A 357 -12.33 18.50 11.88
CA GLU A 357 -12.22 19.22 10.60
C GLU A 357 -12.91 18.47 9.45
N LEU A 358 -12.68 17.15 9.34
CA LEU A 358 -13.33 16.28 8.34
C LEU A 358 -14.85 16.28 8.52
N ASP A 359 -15.35 16.19 9.75
CA ASP A 359 -16.78 16.23 10.05
C ASP A 359 -17.40 17.58 9.71
N THR A 360 -16.69 18.69 9.96
CA THR A 360 -17.12 20.03 9.56
C THR A 360 -17.21 20.15 8.04
N ARG A 361 -16.19 19.66 7.33
CA ARG A 361 -16.15 19.70 5.87
C ARG A 361 -17.24 18.82 5.25
N LEU A 362 -17.47 17.64 5.83
CA LEU A 362 -18.56 16.75 5.45
C LEU A 362 -19.91 17.43 5.59
N ALA A 363 -20.19 18.06 6.75
CA ALA A 363 -21.42 18.81 6.99
C ALA A 363 -21.59 19.99 6.00
N ASP A 364 -20.51 20.68 5.63
CA ASP A 364 -20.54 21.76 4.65
C ASP A 364 -20.86 21.26 3.22
N ILE A 365 -20.42 20.06 2.85
CA ILE A 365 -20.79 19.40 1.58
C ILE A 365 -22.28 18.97 1.65
N GLU A 366 -22.70 18.29 2.70
CA GLU A 366 -24.08 17.81 2.88
C GLU A 366 -25.10 18.95 2.93
N SER A 367 -24.73 20.10 3.49
CA SER A 367 -25.57 21.32 3.52
C SER A 367 -25.52 22.15 2.24
N GLY A 368 -24.68 21.80 1.26
CA GLY A 368 -24.53 22.53 0.00
C GLY A 368 -23.69 23.80 0.10
N LYS A 369 -22.99 24.03 1.20
CA LYS A 369 -22.01 25.10 1.34
C LYS A 369 -20.77 24.87 0.47
N LEU A 370 -20.37 23.60 0.31
CA LEU A 370 -19.35 23.14 -0.61
C LEU A 370 -20.01 22.30 -1.70
N ALA A 371 -19.38 22.26 -2.88
CA ALA A 371 -19.86 21.43 -3.97
C ALA A 371 -19.82 19.93 -3.58
N ALA A 372 -20.78 19.15 -4.07
CA ALA A 372 -20.89 17.71 -3.76
C ALA A 372 -19.69 16.89 -4.20
N ASP A 373 -18.95 17.35 -5.21
CA ASP A 373 -17.72 16.74 -5.71
C ASP A 373 -16.45 17.30 -5.04
N SER A 374 -16.60 18.08 -3.97
CA SER A 374 -15.45 18.60 -3.22
C SER A 374 -14.75 17.46 -2.48
N SER A 375 -13.44 17.37 -2.65
CA SER A 375 -12.63 16.39 -1.90
C SER A 375 -12.62 16.72 -0.40
N LEU A 376 -12.68 15.70 0.43
CA LEU A 376 -12.33 15.79 1.86
C LEU A 376 -10.80 15.87 1.96
N SER A 377 -10.22 17.07 2.00
CA SER A 377 -8.77 17.27 1.88
C SER A 377 -8.03 17.28 3.22
N ALA A 378 -8.74 17.28 4.36
CA ALA A 378 -8.10 17.18 5.66
C ALA A 378 -7.53 15.77 5.88
N THR A 379 -6.27 15.72 6.32
CA THR A 379 -5.58 14.48 6.67
C THR A 379 -4.86 14.66 8.00
N TYR A 380 -4.82 13.59 8.80
CA TYR A 380 -3.85 13.51 9.89
C TYR A 380 -2.45 13.38 9.27
N SER A 381 -1.55 14.25 9.64
CA SER A 381 -0.17 14.20 9.17
C SER A 381 0.78 14.51 10.31
N VAL A 382 1.88 13.80 10.36
CA VAL A 382 3.01 14.05 11.27
C VAL A 382 4.12 14.85 10.59
N LEU A 383 4.02 15.10 9.29
CA LEU A 383 4.95 15.96 8.57
C LEU A 383 4.65 17.41 8.92
N GLU A 384 5.65 18.12 9.48
CA GLU A 384 5.62 19.54 9.71
C GLU A 384 6.34 20.27 8.58
N ASP A 385 5.74 21.34 8.07
CA ASP A 385 6.26 22.14 6.96
C ASP A 385 6.70 21.30 5.73
N GLY A 386 6.13 20.11 5.59
CA GLY A 386 6.43 19.16 4.52
C GLY A 386 7.83 18.55 4.54
N PHE A 387 8.64 18.77 5.59
CA PHE A 387 10.05 18.39 5.58
C PHE A 387 10.55 17.62 6.79
N THR A 388 9.90 17.70 7.91
CA THR A 388 10.34 17.05 9.15
C THR A 388 9.26 16.21 9.77
N THR A 389 9.59 14.97 10.10
CA THR A 389 8.79 14.16 11.02
C THR A 389 9.13 14.57 12.45
N VAL A 390 8.11 14.79 13.27
CA VAL A 390 8.29 15.15 14.69
C VAL A 390 8.45 13.94 15.60
N SER A 391 8.13 12.75 15.12
CA SER A 391 8.11 11.51 15.89
C SER A 391 8.76 10.36 15.14
N THR A 392 9.26 9.38 15.88
CA THR A 392 9.73 8.12 15.32
C THR A 392 8.56 7.38 14.65
N PHE A 393 8.84 6.70 13.54
CA PHE A 393 7.84 5.94 12.81
C PHE A 393 7.60 4.58 13.50
N PRO A 394 6.33 4.10 13.59
CA PRO A 394 6.05 2.79 14.15
C PRO A 394 6.72 1.69 13.34
N ALA A 395 7.26 0.68 14.03
CA ALA A 395 7.91 -0.45 13.40
C ALA A 395 7.35 -1.78 13.92
N VAL A 396 7.37 -2.80 13.07
CA VAL A 396 7.15 -4.19 13.43
C VAL A 396 8.51 -4.89 13.50
N ASN A 397 8.92 -5.27 14.70
CA ASN A 397 10.21 -5.89 14.97
C ASN A 397 10.21 -7.40 14.71
N SER A 398 9.05 -8.05 14.91
CA SER A 398 8.82 -9.45 14.54
C SER A 398 7.33 -9.75 14.37
N VAL A 399 7.07 -10.80 13.61
CA VAL A 399 5.76 -11.43 13.44
C VAL A 399 5.87 -12.88 13.88
N GLU A 400 5.02 -13.30 14.79
CA GLU A 400 4.93 -14.67 15.26
C GLU A 400 3.53 -15.20 14.95
N VAL A 401 3.46 -16.40 14.40
CA VAL A 401 2.22 -17.12 14.11
C VAL A 401 2.28 -18.45 14.86
N ASP A 402 1.33 -18.68 15.73
CA ASP A 402 1.16 -19.93 16.46
C ASP A 402 -0.16 -20.61 16.04
N GLU A 403 -0.05 -21.52 15.07
CA GLU A 403 -1.20 -22.28 14.56
C GLU A 403 -1.78 -23.24 15.59
N ALA A 404 -0.99 -23.65 16.62
CA ALA A 404 -1.51 -24.52 17.67
C ALA A 404 -2.48 -23.78 18.61
N ASN A 405 -2.29 -22.49 18.77
CA ASN A 405 -3.12 -21.62 19.58
C ASN A 405 -3.98 -20.65 18.75
N ASP A 406 -3.90 -20.74 17.41
CA ASP A 406 -4.60 -19.86 16.47
C ASP A 406 -4.33 -18.35 16.72
N THR A 407 -3.06 -17.99 17.00
CA THR A 407 -2.71 -16.60 17.31
C THR A 407 -1.74 -15.98 16.32
N ILE A 408 -1.88 -14.68 16.12
CA ILE A 408 -0.93 -13.82 15.39
C ILE A 408 -0.44 -12.75 16.36
N THR A 409 0.88 -12.67 16.57
CA THR A 409 1.51 -11.69 17.46
C THR A 409 2.41 -10.76 16.66
N LEU A 410 2.28 -9.45 16.88
CA LEU A 410 3.20 -8.44 16.38
C LEU A 410 4.02 -7.87 17.54
N ASN A 411 5.33 -7.98 17.46
CA ASN A 411 6.23 -7.23 18.34
C ASN A 411 6.55 -5.90 17.68
N THR A 412 6.16 -4.80 18.32
CA THR A 412 6.25 -3.47 17.74
C THR A 412 7.13 -2.53 18.55
N SER A 413 7.56 -1.42 17.95
CA SER A 413 8.19 -0.29 18.63
C SER A 413 7.66 1.03 18.07
N ASP A 414 7.71 2.09 18.89
CA ASP A 414 7.21 3.43 18.54
C ASP A 414 5.73 3.44 18.08
N ALA A 415 4.96 2.40 18.48
CA ALA A 415 3.56 2.20 18.17
C ALA A 415 2.68 2.39 19.42
N LEU A 416 1.44 2.76 19.21
CA LEU A 416 0.42 2.95 20.26
C LEU A 416 -0.65 1.87 20.22
N ILE A 417 -1.21 1.62 19.04
CA ILE A 417 -2.29 0.65 18.84
C ILE A 417 -2.04 -0.19 17.59
N VAL A 418 -2.59 -1.40 17.61
CA VAL A 418 -2.72 -2.26 16.44
C VAL A 418 -4.20 -2.50 16.15
N ARG A 419 -4.61 -2.20 14.94
CA ARG A 419 -5.95 -2.43 14.41
C ARG A 419 -5.92 -3.68 13.55
N TRP A 420 -6.78 -4.63 13.82
CA TRP A 420 -6.88 -5.90 13.10
C TRP A 420 -8.08 -5.88 12.17
N ILE A 421 -7.83 -6.11 10.90
CA ILE A 421 -8.80 -6.01 9.82
C ILE A 421 -9.02 -7.39 9.20
N SER A 422 -10.28 -7.78 9.03
CA SER A 422 -10.67 -8.96 8.28
C SER A 422 -11.91 -8.65 7.44
N ASP A 423 -11.93 -9.10 6.21
CA ASP A 423 -13.02 -8.86 5.24
C ASP A 423 -13.40 -7.36 5.13
N GLY A 424 -12.37 -6.49 5.17
CA GLY A 424 -12.51 -5.03 5.10
C GLY A 424 -13.14 -4.38 6.34
N LYS A 425 -13.21 -5.09 7.46
CA LYS A 425 -13.81 -4.59 8.71
C LYS A 425 -12.81 -4.64 9.85
N LEU A 426 -12.87 -3.65 10.72
CA LEU A 426 -12.17 -3.68 11.99
C LEU A 426 -12.79 -4.76 12.87
N ILE A 427 -12.02 -5.78 13.23
CA ILE A 427 -12.45 -6.89 14.08
C ILE A 427 -11.99 -6.71 15.53
N ALA A 428 -10.80 -6.13 15.72
CA ALA A 428 -10.21 -5.88 17.03
C ALA A 428 -9.28 -4.66 16.99
N THR A 429 -9.07 -4.04 18.14
CA THR A 429 -7.98 -3.10 18.38
C THR A 429 -7.28 -3.47 19.67
N THR A 430 -5.96 -3.61 19.64
CA THR A 430 -5.12 -3.94 20.80
C THR A 430 -4.16 -2.79 21.08
N LYS A 431 -3.62 -2.75 22.30
CA LYS A 431 -2.44 -1.92 22.56
C LYS A 431 -1.23 -2.50 21.83
N ALA A 432 -0.32 -1.63 21.41
CA ALA A 432 0.84 -2.05 20.65
C ALA A 432 1.86 -2.89 21.44
N ASP A 433 1.87 -2.73 22.77
CA ASP A 433 2.70 -3.54 23.70
C ASP A 433 2.07 -4.92 24.03
N ASP A 434 0.85 -5.18 23.58
CA ASP A 434 0.11 -6.43 23.74
C ASP A 434 -0.65 -6.75 22.43
N ALA A 435 0.07 -6.71 21.31
CA ALA A 435 -0.49 -6.86 19.97
C ALA A 435 -0.64 -8.35 19.59
N VAL A 436 -1.51 -9.06 20.31
CA VAL A 436 -1.89 -10.44 20.04
C VAL A 436 -3.32 -10.48 19.53
N LEU A 437 -3.54 -11.18 18.41
CA LEU A 437 -4.86 -11.54 17.91
C LEU A 437 -5.07 -13.04 18.11
N ASP A 438 -6.03 -13.41 18.98
CA ASP A 438 -6.55 -14.77 19.05
C ASP A 438 -7.70 -14.92 18.06
N LEU A 439 -7.52 -15.71 17.03
CA LEU A 439 -8.50 -15.89 15.96
C LEU A 439 -9.81 -16.51 16.47
N ASN A 440 -9.72 -17.33 17.53
CA ASN A 440 -10.91 -17.98 18.09
C ASN A 440 -11.86 -16.98 18.78
N GLU A 441 -11.32 -15.89 19.36
CA GLU A 441 -12.14 -14.83 19.96
C GLU A 441 -12.96 -14.06 18.92
N TYR A 442 -12.55 -14.08 17.67
CA TYR A 442 -13.17 -13.31 16.59
C TYR A 442 -13.69 -14.20 15.44
N ALA A 443 -13.87 -15.50 15.68
CA ALA A 443 -14.26 -16.47 14.65
C ALA A 443 -15.52 -16.08 13.85
N ASP A 444 -16.46 -15.40 14.51
CA ASP A 444 -17.70 -14.90 13.88
C ASP A 444 -17.52 -13.65 12.99
N LYS A 445 -16.32 -13.03 13.02
CA LYS A 445 -15.98 -11.82 12.25
C LYS A 445 -14.91 -12.08 11.20
N LEU A 446 -14.26 -13.26 11.23
CA LEU A 446 -13.20 -13.58 10.32
C LEU A 446 -13.74 -13.90 8.91
N GLY A 447 -13.06 -13.36 7.90
CA GLY A 447 -13.11 -13.83 6.53
C GLY A 447 -11.95 -14.80 6.26
N ASN A 448 -11.46 -14.82 5.01
CA ASN A 448 -10.36 -15.69 4.60
C ASN A 448 -8.96 -15.05 4.80
N TYR A 449 -8.89 -13.88 5.41
CA TYR A 449 -7.62 -13.20 5.71
C TYR A 449 -7.73 -12.33 6.95
N VAL A 450 -6.59 -12.02 7.53
CA VAL A 450 -6.41 -10.95 8.51
C VAL A 450 -5.21 -10.10 8.12
N ARG A 451 -5.29 -8.79 8.31
CA ARG A 451 -4.17 -7.87 8.21
C ARG A 451 -4.14 -6.92 9.40
N ALA A 452 -2.99 -6.33 9.67
CA ALA A 452 -2.84 -5.39 10.77
C ALA A 452 -2.46 -3.98 10.27
N GLU A 453 -2.89 -2.98 11.02
CA GLU A 453 -2.55 -1.58 10.87
C GLU A 453 -1.95 -1.10 12.20
N VAL A 454 -0.66 -0.77 12.17
CA VAL A 454 0.10 -0.37 13.36
C VAL A 454 0.22 1.14 13.38
N PHE A 455 -0.48 1.79 14.29
CA PHE A 455 -0.48 3.24 14.42
C PHE A 455 0.43 3.70 15.56
N GLY A 456 1.25 4.71 15.28
CA GLY A 456 2.08 5.43 16.25
C GLY A 456 2.05 6.93 16.00
N GLU A 457 2.77 7.70 16.82
CA GLU A 457 2.83 9.15 16.65
C GLU A 457 3.40 9.56 15.29
N GLY A 458 4.33 8.74 14.73
CA GLY A 458 4.96 9.00 13.45
C GLY A 458 4.11 8.68 12.22
N GLY A 459 3.01 7.97 12.37
CA GLY A 459 2.16 7.54 11.24
C GLY A 459 1.57 6.16 11.42
N ILE A 460 1.33 5.48 10.30
CA ILE A 460 0.72 4.17 10.26
C ILE A 460 1.50 3.22 9.34
N LEU A 461 1.61 1.96 9.75
CA LEU A 461 2.22 0.88 9.00
C LEU A 461 1.17 -0.22 8.78
N TYR A 462 1.11 -0.76 7.57
CA TYR A 462 0.15 -1.79 7.16
C TYR A 462 0.90 -3.07 6.84
N THR A 463 0.51 -4.19 7.47
CA THR A 463 1.03 -5.52 7.09
C THR A 463 0.39 -5.99 5.80
N GLN A 464 1.06 -6.88 5.08
CA GLN A 464 0.40 -7.72 4.09
C GLN A 464 -0.52 -8.72 4.79
N ALA A 465 -1.48 -9.26 4.05
CA ALA A 465 -2.51 -10.13 4.63
C ALA A 465 -1.96 -11.51 5.00
N PHE A 466 -2.33 -11.99 6.17
CA PHE A 466 -2.24 -13.38 6.58
C PHE A 466 -3.47 -14.12 6.04
N LEU A 467 -3.28 -15.13 5.18
CA LEU A 467 -4.42 -15.89 4.66
C LEU A 467 -4.79 -17.01 5.61
N LEU A 468 -6.08 -17.18 5.83
CA LEU A 468 -6.65 -18.23 6.67
C LEU A 468 -7.13 -19.36 5.78
N ASN A 469 -6.71 -20.60 6.10
CA ASN A 469 -7.10 -21.82 5.38
C ASN A 469 -6.84 -21.74 3.86
N ALA A 470 -5.70 -21.17 3.45
CA ALA A 470 -5.39 -20.88 2.06
C ALA A 470 -5.41 -22.13 1.16
N GLU A 471 -4.89 -23.27 1.61
CA GLU A 471 -4.86 -24.52 0.86
C GLU A 471 -6.27 -25.07 0.62
N ASP A 472 -7.15 -25.02 1.62
CA ASP A 472 -8.54 -25.46 1.51
C ASP A 472 -9.31 -24.54 0.56
N ASN A 473 -9.11 -23.23 0.66
CA ASN A 473 -9.68 -22.24 -0.22
C ASN A 473 -9.22 -22.43 -1.67
N ALA A 474 -7.94 -22.67 -1.88
CA ALA A 474 -7.37 -22.98 -3.20
C ALA A 474 -7.95 -24.29 -3.77
N ALA A 475 -8.08 -25.34 -2.96
CA ALA A 475 -8.68 -26.60 -3.38
C ALA A 475 -10.16 -26.45 -3.79
N ALA A 476 -10.89 -25.59 -3.08
CA ALA A 476 -12.32 -25.33 -3.34
C ALA A 476 -12.57 -24.43 -4.55
N ASN A 477 -11.76 -23.40 -4.73
CA ASN A 477 -12.02 -22.28 -5.63
C ASN A 477 -10.84 -21.89 -6.52
N GLY A 478 -9.63 -22.39 -6.29
CA GLY A 478 -8.43 -22.07 -7.07
C GLY A 478 -8.61 -22.35 -8.57
N GLY A 479 -7.93 -21.59 -9.39
CA GLY A 479 -8.00 -21.71 -10.85
C GLY A 479 -9.30 -21.19 -11.49
N LYS A 480 -10.20 -20.59 -10.70
CA LYS A 480 -11.38 -19.88 -11.22
C LYS A 480 -10.99 -18.45 -11.55
N SER A 481 -10.60 -18.21 -12.82
CA SER A 481 -10.25 -16.88 -13.24
C SER A 481 -11.45 -15.95 -13.29
N GLU A 482 -11.24 -14.70 -12.96
CA GLU A 482 -12.22 -13.63 -13.10
C GLU A 482 -12.54 -13.43 -14.59
N LYS A 483 -13.83 -13.41 -14.94
CA LYS A 483 -14.27 -13.11 -16.30
C LYS A 483 -14.57 -11.63 -16.40
N PHE A 484 -13.79 -10.93 -17.20
CA PHE A 484 -13.97 -9.52 -17.44
C PHE A 484 -13.93 -9.22 -18.95
N PHE A 485 -14.79 -8.32 -19.39
CA PHE A 485 -14.72 -7.77 -20.73
C PHE A 485 -14.28 -6.30 -20.62
N ASP A 486 -13.05 -6.04 -21.00
CA ASP A 486 -12.47 -4.71 -20.90
C ASP A 486 -12.90 -3.83 -22.10
N PHE A 487 -13.54 -2.69 -21.77
CA PHE A 487 -13.79 -1.61 -22.72
C PHE A 487 -12.67 -0.56 -22.70
N GLY A 488 -11.52 -0.87 -22.11
CA GLY A 488 -10.41 0.06 -21.85
C GLY A 488 -9.91 0.80 -23.09
N PHE A 489 -10.03 0.20 -24.29
CA PHE A 489 -9.74 0.90 -25.54
C PHE A 489 -10.64 2.13 -25.73
N ILE A 490 -11.92 2.02 -25.41
CA ILE A 490 -12.88 3.14 -25.50
C ILE A 490 -12.54 4.20 -24.45
N ASP A 491 -12.27 3.77 -23.22
CA ASP A 491 -11.85 4.66 -22.11
C ASP A 491 -10.54 5.38 -22.45
N CYS A 492 -9.57 4.67 -23.03
CA CYS A 492 -8.31 5.23 -23.49
C CYS A 492 -8.53 6.31 -24.59
N LEU A 493 -9.38 6.05 -25.57
CA LEU A 493 -9.73 7.03 -26.61
C LEU A 493 -10.38 8.29 -26.03
N PHE A 494 -11.30 8.14 -25.06
CA PHE A 494 -11.92 9.28 -24.40
C PHE A 494 -10.92 10.06 -23.55
N ALA A 495 -10.03 9.38 -22.85
CA ALA A 495 -8.98 10.03 -22.05
C ALA A 495 -8.00 10.82 -22.93
N ILE A 496 -7.54 10.23 -24.04
CA ILE A 496 -6.71 10.91 -25.04
C ILE A 496 -7.42 12.15 -25.57
N PHE A 497 -8.68 12.02 -25.99
CA PHE A 497 -9.45 13.13 -26.55
C PHE A 497 -9.65 14.26 -25.52
N LYS A 498 -9.94 13.92 -24.27
CA LYS A 498 -10.04 14.89 -23.17
C LYS A 498 -8.71 15.62 -22.95
N ASN A 499 -7.59 14.88 -22.86
CA ASN A 499 -6.27 15.47 -22.67
C ASN A 499 -5.88 16.41 -23.82
N TRP A 500 -6.21 16.05 -25.07
CA TRP A 500 -6.02 16.93 -26.21
C TRP A 500 -6.84 18.22 -26.12
N ILE A 501 -8.08 18.14 -25.66
CA ILE A 501 -8.92 19.33 -25.45
C ILE A 501 -8.33 20.20 -24.35
N ASP A 502 -7.88 19.62 -23.26
CA ASP A 502 -7.27 20.35 -22.13
C ASP A 502 -5.96 21.04 -22.55
N ILE A 503 -5.12 20.36 -23.34
CA ILE A 503 -3.89 20.93 -23.92
C ILE A 503 -4.23 22.10 -24.85
N LEU A 504 -5.20 21.95 -25.74
CA LEU A 504 -5.62 23.00 -26.66
C LEU A 504 -6.24 24.19 -25.91
N GLY A 505 -7.06 23.94 -24.89
CA GLY A 505 -7.66 24.97 -24.06
C GLY A 505 -6.65 25.82 -23.33
N ARG A 506 -5.59 25.20 -22.79
CA ARG A 506 -4.49 25.92 -22.12
C ARG A 506 -3.67 26.75 -23.11
N LYS A 507 -3.33 26.20 -24.28
CA LYS A 507 -2.64 26.97 -25.34
C LYS A 507 -3.43 28.20 -25.78
N LEU A 508 -4.76 28.10 -25.89
CA LEU A 508 -5.59 29.22 -26.24
C LEU A 508 -5.68 30.28 -25.12
N ALA A 509 -5.68 29.85 -23.85
CA ALA A 509 -5.67 30.73 -22.68
C ALA A 509 -4.34 31.50 -22.52
N HIS A 510 -3.24 31.03 -23.07
CA HIS A 510 -1.93 31.71 -23.05
C HIS A 510 -1.74 32.66 -24.25
N VAL A 511 -2.64 32.63 -25.24
CA VAL A 511 -2.55 33.49 -26.45
C VAL A 511 -3.54 34.66 -26.37
N CYS A 512 -4.51 34.61 -25.45
CA CYS A 512 -5.41 35.70 -25.09
C CYS A 512 -4.97 36.37 -23.79
#